data_e545d076b21a5a938c319e6c8bd79ebf
#
_entry.id   e545d076b21a5a938c319e6c8bd79ebf
#
_cell.length_a   1.000
_cell.length_b   1.000
_cell.length_c   1.000
_cell.angle_alpha   90.00
_cell.angle_beta   90.00
_cell.angle_gamma   90.00
#
_symmetry.space_group_name_H-M   'P 1'
#
loop_
_entity.id
_entity.type
_entity.pdbx_description
1 polymer ?
#
loop_
_entity_poly.entity_id
_entity_poly.type
_entity_poly.pdbx_seq_one_letter_code
_entity_poly.pdbx_strand_id
1 'polypeptide(L)'
;ATGTDTGGSIRQPAALCGLTGIKPTYGRVSRYGMIAFASSLDQGGVLTKSAEDAAYMLKTMSGHDPKDSTSLNVEVPDFVKEIDKEIKGLRVGLPKQFFSMNMPEYVEQSINESLKVFEKLGVKIIDVDLPHIDLSLPIYYVIAPAECSANLSRYDGVKFGYRCEDPKNLEDLYMRTREEGFGTEVKRRILIGTYALSAGYYDAYYLKAQKCRRLVANDFKEAFKSVDLILSPTAPDTSFALGAKTSDPVEMYKQDIFTIPANLAGLPGISVPCGQHQGLPLGLQLVSDNLEESKILRMAHHFQLNTDWHKSWPELD
;
A
#
# COMPACT_ATOMS: atom_id res chain seq x y z
N ALA A 1 1.95 15.75 1.17
CA ALA A 1 2.60 15.31 -0.07
C ALA A 1 1.72 14.32 -0.80
N THR A 2 1.95 14.14 -2.11
CA THR A 2 1.37 13.05 -2.91
C THR A 2 2.38 11.93 -3.08
N GLY A 3 1.91 10.72 -3.32
CA GLY A 3 2.76 9.55 -3.56
C GLY A 3 2.03 8.49 -4.38
N THR A 4 2.73 7.38 -4.67
CA THR A 4 2.16 6.19 -5.30
C THR A 4 2.35 4.99 -4.40
N ASP A 5 1.40 4.06 -4.42
CA ASP A 5 1.38 2.87 -3.58
C ASP A 5 1.03 1.66 -4.46
N THR A 6 1.98 0.75 -4.61
CA THR A 6 1.86 -0.48 -5.39
C THR A 6 1.75 -1.70 -4.48
N GLY A 7 2.47 -1.70 -3.37
CA GLY A 7 2.47 -2.75 -2.35
C GLY A 7 2.47 -2.23 -0.92
N GLY A 8 2.35 -0.90 -0.73
CA GLY A 8 2.42 -0.24 0.56
C GLY A 8 3.18 1.07 0.55
N SER A 9 3.64 1.53 -0.61
CA SER A 9 4.62 2.63 -0.72
C SER A 9 4.13 4.04 -0.33
N ILE A 10 2.86 4.20 0.09
CA ILE A 10 2.34 5.36 0.83
C ILE A 10 2.19 4.99 2.31
N ARG A 11 1.52 3.87 2.61
CA ARG A 11 1.14 3.47 3.98
C ARG A 11 2.34 3.09 4.83
N GLN A 12 3.27 2.30 4.29
CA GLN A 12 4.47 1.87 4.99
C GLN A 12 5.39 3.06 5.35
N PRO A 13 5.82 3.93 4.40
CA PRO A 13 6.63 5.09 4.78
C PRO A 13 5.88 6.06 5.70
N ALA A 14 4.55 6.17 5.60
CA ALA A 14 3.77 6.94 6.56
C ALA A 14 3.91 6.37 7.98
N ALA A 15 3.80 5.05 8.15
CA ALA A 15 4.02 4.38 9.43
C ALA A 15 5.41 4.65 10.00
N LEU A 16 6.44 4.45 9.17
CA LEU A 16 7.84 4.59 9.56
C LEU A 16 8.27 6.04 9.87
N CYS A 17 7.51 7.02 9.36
CA CYS A 17 7.78 8.46 9.54
C CYS A 17 6.77 9.17 10.49
N GLY A 18 5.87 8.45 11.13
CA GLY A 18 4.87 9.04 12.02
C GLY A 18 3.86 9.95 11.29
N LEU A 19 3.48 9.58 10.07
CA LEU A 19 2.55 10.30 9.22
C LEU A 19 1.26 9.52 9.01
N THR A 20 0.24 10.22 8.54
CA THR A 20 -0.99 9.63 8.00
C THR A 20 -0.81 9.40 6.51
N GLY A 21 -1.01 8.18 6.02
CA GLY A 21 -0.89 7.85 4.60
C GLY A 21 -2.09 7.07 4.10
N ILE A 22 -2.77 7.57 3.06
CA ILE A 22 -3.93 6.90 2.47
C ILE A 22 -3.67 6.52 1.01
N LYS A 23 -3.89 5.25 0.70
CA LYS A 23 -4.07 4.71 -0.64
C LYS A 23 -5.56 4.49 -0.87
N PRO A 24 -6.21 5.21 -1.79
CA PRO A 24 -7.63 5.00 -2.09
C PRO A 24 -7.88 3.69 -2.85
N THR A 25 -9.12 3.39 -3.13
CA THR A 25 -9.55 2.32 -4.04
C THR A 25 -8.84 2.45 -5.37
N TYR A 26 -8.43 1.33 -5.93
CA TYR A 26 -7.82 1.28 -7.26
C TYR A 26 -8.72 1.95 -8.31
N GLY A 27 -8.19 2.96 -9.01
CA GLY A 27 -8.91 3.76 -9.99
C GLY A 27 -9.69 4.97 -9.44
N ARG A 28 -9.72 5.20 -8.12
CA ARG A 28 -10.36 6.40 -7.52
C ARG A 28 -9.63 7.70 -7.90
N VAL A 29 -8.31 7.66 -8.01
CA VAL A 29 -7.44 8.76 -8.43
C VAL A 29 -6.80 8.39 -9.74
N SER A 30 -6.82 9.30 -10.72
CA SER A 30 -6.20 9.10 -12.03
C SER A 30 -4.69 8.83 -11.91
N ARG A 31 -4.20 7.94 -12.76
CA ARG A 31 -2.78 7.65 -12.94
C ARG A 31 -2.16 8.33 -14.15
N TYR A 32 -2.93 9.17 -14.86
CA TYR A 32 -2.41 9.92 -16.00
C TYR A 32 -1.26 10.81 -15.56
N GLY A 33 -0.11 10.67 -16.25
CA GLY A 33 1.13 11.35 -15.88
C GLY A 33 2.01 10.64 -14.85
N MET A 34 1.54 9.55 -14.23
CA MET A 34 2.37 8.70 -13.38
C MET A 34 3.21 7.73 -14.22
N ILE A 35 4.43 7.46 -13.78
CA ILE A 35 5.26 6.39 -14.33
C ILE A 35 4.71 5.06 -13.85
N ALA A 36 4.25 4.20 -14.77
CA ALA A 36 3.70 2.90 -14.43
C ALA A 36 4.79 1.94 -13.97
N PHE A 37 4.62 1.34 -12.80
CA PHE A 37 5.41 0.22 -12.30
C PHE A 37 4.65 -1.09 -12.48
N ALA A 38 3.53 -1.27 -11.79
CA ALA A 38 2.66 -2.45 -11.91
C ALA A 38 1.23 -2.00 -12.20
N SER A 39 0.80 -2.09 -13.46
CA SER A 39 -0.45 -1.50 -13.96
C SER A 39 -1.70 -1.95 -13.21
N SER A 40 -1.73 -3.18 -12.69
CA SER A 40 -2.87 -3.72 -11.97
C SER A 40 -2.87 -3.40 -10.47
N LEU A 41 -1.84 -2.70 -9.97
CA LEU A 41 -1.62 -2.45 -8.54
C LEU A 41 -1.40 -0.97 -8.21
N ASP A 42 -0.70 -0.22 -9.06
CA ASP A 42 -0.31 1.16 -8.81
C ASP A 42 -1.52 2.05 -8.53
N GLN A 43 -1.45 2.85 -7.47
CA GLN A 43 -2.46 3.83 -7.13
C GLN A 43 -1.82 5.08 -6.53
N GLY A 44 -2.30 6.25 -6.93
CA GLY A 44 -1.94 7.53 -6.33
C GLY A 44 -2.70 7.77 -5.02
N GLY A 45 -2.06 8.46 -4.10
CA GLY A 45 -2.66 8.85 -2.83
C GLY A 45 -1.81 9.89 -2.11
N VAL A 46 -1.99 10.04 -0.81
CA VAL A 46 -1.43 11.16 -0.05
C VAL A 46 -0.77 10.73 1.26
N LEU A 47 0.22 11.54 1.67
CA LEU A 47 0.83 11.53 3.00
C LEU A 47 0.61 12.91 3.64
N THR A 48 0.08 12.94 4.85
CA THR A 48 -0.33 14.13 5.60
C THR A 48 -0.01 13.99 7.09
N LYS A 49 -0.23 15.01 7.87
CA LYS A 49 -0.11 14.92 9.33
C LYS A 49 -1.38 14.37 9.96
N SER A 50 -2.54 14.66 9.40
CA SER A 50 -3.83 14.24 9.96
C SER A 50 -4.72 13.55 8.92
N ALA A 51 -5.70 12.79 9.38
CA ALA A 51 -6.75 12.22 8.54
C ALA A 51 -7.64 13.30 7.92
N GLU A 52 -7.80 14.45 8.59
CA GLU A 52 -8.53 15.60 8.08
C GLU A 52 -7.82 16.19 6.85
N ASP A 53 -6.50 16.43 6.92
CA ASP A 53 -5.71 16.89 5.77
C ASP A 53 -5.78 15.87 4.62
N ALA A 54 -5.76 14.57 4.96
CA ALA A 54 -5.89 13.51 3.96
C ALA A 54 -7.25 13.56 3.25
N ALA A 55 -8.34 13.88 3.97
CA ALA A 55 -9.66 14.04 3.38
C ALA A 55 -9.73 15.21 2.40
N TYR A 56 -9.14 16.37 2.73
CA TYR A 56 -9.06 17.52 1.83
C TYR A 56 -8.29 17.21 0.56
N MET A 57 -7.11 16.60 0.72
CA MET A 57 -6.27 16.26 -0.43
C MET A 57 -6.90 15.19 -1.31
N LEU A 58 -7.44 14.11 -0.70
CA LEU A 58 -8.08 13.04 -1.44
C LEU A 58 -9.31 13.52 -2.21
N LYS A 59 -10.13 14.41 -1.61
CA LYS A 59 -11.27 15.04 -2.28
C LYS A 59 -10.84 15.78 -3.55
N THR A 60 -9.73 16.49 -3.48
CA THR A 60 -9.20 17.28 -4.61
C THR A 60 -8.64 16.38 -5.73
N MET A 61 -8.03 15.22 -5.35
CA MET A 61 -7.39 14.32 -6.30
C MET A 61 -8.34 13.28 -6.93
N SER A 62 -9.49 13.03 -6.27
CA SER A 62 -10.44 12.01 -6.71
C SER A 62 -11.32 12.51 -7.84
N GLY A 63 -11.70 11.61 -8.73
CA GLY A 63 -12.65 11.89 -9.82
C GLY A 63 -12.31 11.15 -11.10
N HIS A 64 -13.26 11.12 -12.04
CA HIS A 64 -13.07 10.45 -13.31
C HIS A 64 -12.15 11.26 -14.25
N ASP A 65 -11.16 10.58 -14.80
CA ASP A 65 -10.27 11.12 -15.84
C ASP A 65 -10.35 10.25 -17.09
N PRO A 66 -10.87 10.77 -18.23
CA PRO A 66 -10.97 10.01 -19.48
C PRO A 66 -9.59 9.63 -20.08
N LYS A 67 -8.49 10.24 -19.59
CA LYS A 67 -7.13 9.91 -20.05
C LYS A 67 -6.53 8.68 -19.34
N ASP A 68 -7.16 8.22 -18.26
CA ASP A 68 -6.79 6.96 -17.58
C ASP A 68 -7.92 5.93 -17.73
N SER A 69 -7.69 4.89 -18.50
CA SER A 69 -8.68 3.83 -18.76
C SER A 69 -9.10 3.06 -17.51
N THR A 70 -8.35 3.17 -16.41
CA THR A 70 -8.67 2.53 -15.13
C THR A 70 -9.38 3.47 -14.16
N SER A 71 -9.49 4.77 -14.49
CA SER A 71 -10.18 5.75 -13.67
C SER A 71 -11.68 5.43 -13.58
N LEU A 72 -12.18 5.33 -12.36
CA LEU A 72 -13.56 4.97 -12.09
C LEU A 72 -14.48 6.16 -12.34
N ASN A 73 -15.54 5.94 -13.12
CA ASN A 73 -16.61 6.94 -13.33
C ASN A 73 -17.70 6.76 -12.25
N VAL A 74 -17.37 7.17 -11.02
CA VAL A 74 -18.26 7.08 -9.86
C VAL A 74 -18.25 8.40 -9.09
N GLU A 75 -19.31 8.68 -8.38
CA GLU A 75 -19.42 9.86 -7.53
C GLU A 75 -18.30 9.88 -6.48
N VAL A 76 -17.76 11.08 -6.25
CA VAL A 76 -16.77 11.30 -5.18
C VAL A 76 -17.50 11.85 -3.96
N PRO A 77 -17.52 11.14 -2.83
CA PRO A 77 -18.09 11.65 -1.59
C PRO A 77 -17.40 12.93 -1.12
N ASP A 78 -18.11 13.77 -0.41
CA ASP A 78 -17.47 14.87 0.32
C ASP A 78 -16.79 14.35 1.58
N PHE A 79 -15.57 13.82 1.44
CA PHE A 79 -14.81 13.23 2.52
C PHE A 79 -14.67 14.17 3.72
N VAL A 80 -14.58 15.48 3.48
CA VAL A 80 -14.45 16.50 4.54
C VAL A 80 -15.73 16.62 5.37
N LYS A 81 -16.92 16.58 4.73
CA LYS A 81 -18.20 16.58 5.46
C LYS A 81 -18.51 15.23 6.14
N GLU A 82 -17.93 14.17 5.59
CA GLU A 82 -18.14 12.81 6.10
C GLU A 82 -17.30 12.47 7.32
N ILE A 83 -16.20 13.20 7.55
CA ILE A 83 -15.14 12.81 8.48
C ILE A 83 -15.61 12.86 9.95
N ASP A 84 -16.51 13.78 10.28
CA ASP A 84 -17.04 13.99 11.65
C ASP A 84 -18.24 13.07 11.99
N LYS A 85 -18.74 12.29 11.01
CA LYS A 85 -19.86 11.38 11.29
C LYS A 85 -19.47 10.35 12.34
N GLU A 86 -20.45 9.97 13.14
CA GLU A 86 -20.28 9.02 14.25
C GLU A 86 -19.72 7.67 13.78
N ILE A 87 -18.78 7.10 14.55
CA ILE A 87 -18.18 5.78 14.31
C ILE A 87 -18.75 4.69 15.23
N LYS A 88 -19.57 5.08 16.21
CA LYS A 88 -20.21 4.14 17.13
C LYS A 88 -21.00 3.08 16.39
N GLY A 89 -20.77 1.82 16.76
CA GLY A 89 -21.44 0.66 16.17
C GLY A 89 -20.75 0.11 14.91
N LEU A 90 -19.75 0.81 14.34
CA LEU A 90 -18.91 0.23 13.28
C LEU A 90 -18.22 -1.03 13.81
N ARG A 91 -18.01 -1.99 12.90
CA ARG A 91 -17.41 -3.29 13.18
C ARG A 91 -16.02 -3.34 12.57
N VAL A 92 -15.01 -3.61 13.38
CA VAL A 92 -13.62 -3.76 12.96
C VAL A 92 -13.21 -5.21 13.07
N GLY A 93 -12.77 -5.77 11.95
CA GLY A 93 -12.27 -7.13 11.86
C GLY A 93 -10.77 -7.21 12.22
N LEU A 94 -10.40 -8.18 13.05
CA LEU A 94 -9.01 -8.53 13.33
C LEU A 94 -8.70 -9.86 12.64
N PRO A 95 -7.89 -9.87 11.58
CA PRO A 95 -7.50 -11.11 10.93
C PRO A 95 -6.59 -11.94 11.82
N LYS A 96 -7.02 -13.14 12.19
CA LYS A 96 -6.26 -14.06 13.04
C LYS A 96 -4.85 -14.31 12.53
N GLN A 97 -4.69 -14.39 11.21
CA GLN A 97 -3.40 -14.64 10.57
C GLN A 97 -2.37 -13.54 10.84
N PHE A 98 -2.80 -12.28 10.84
CA PHE A 98 -1.90 -11.16 11.13
C PHE A 98 -1.41 -11.17 12.58
N PHE A 99 -2.28 -11.54 13.52
CA PHE A 99 -1.97 -11.56 14.94
C PHE A 99 -1.32 -12.89 15.40
N SER A 100 -1.26 -13.90 14.53
CA SER A 100 -0.47 -15.11 14.77
C SER A 100 0.99 -15.02 14.29
N MET A 101 1.36 -13.94 13.60
CA MET A 101 2.73 -13.68 13.18
C MET A 101 3.59 -13.30 14.39
N ASN A 102 4.85 -13.72 14.39
CA ASN A 102 5.79 -13.32 15.42
C ASN A 102 6.19 -11.85 15.23
N MET A 103 5.59 -10.98 16.00
CA MET A 103 5.87 -9.54 16.02
C MET A 103 6.56 -9.14 17.33
N PRO A 104 7.33 -8.04 17.34
CA PRO A 104 7.82 -7.47 18.59
C PRO A 104 6.67 -7.11 19.53
N GLU A 105 6.84 -7.38 20.83
CA GLU A 105 5.81 -7.15 21.85
C GLU A 105 5.29 -5.69 21.87
N TYR A 106 6.16 -4.72 21.64
CA TYR A 106 5.77 -3.31 21.60
C TYR A 106 4.85 -2.96 20.43
N VAL A 107 4.92 -3.70 19.30
CA VAL A 107 3.95 -3.55 18.19
C VAL A 107 2.60 -4.07 18.62
N GLU A 108 2.54 -5.27 19.21
CA GLU A 108 1.29 -5.86 19.72
C GLU A 108 0.66 -4.99 20.79
N GLN A 109 1.44 -4.46 21.72
CA GLN A 109 0.97 -3.54 22.76
C GLN A 109 0.35 -2.28 22.18
N SER A 110 1.01 -1.65 21.20
CA SER A 110 0.52 -0.45 20.52
C SER A 110 -0.82 -0.69 19.81
N ILE A 111 -0.96 -1.82 19.13
CA ILE A 111 -2.23 -2.21 18.51
C ILE A 111 -3.32 -2.45 19.56
N ASN A 112 -3.01 -3.18 20.64
CA ASN A 112 -3.96 -3.44 21.72
C ASN A 112 -4.42 -2.15 22.43
N GLU A 113 -3.54 -1.17 22.60
CA GLU A 113 -3.91 0.15 23.13
C GLU A 113 -4.83 0.89 22.16
N SER A 114 -4.57 0.81 20.86
CA SER A 114 -5.42 1.40 19.83
C SER A 114 -6.82 0.78 19.81
N LEU A 115 -6.91 -0.54 19.96
CA LEU A 115 -8.21 -1.25 20.07
C LEU A 115 -9.03 -0.75 21.27
N LYS A 116 -8.40 -0.53 22.43
CA LYS A 116 -9.08 0.04 23.60
C LYS A 116 -9.64 1.44 23.34
N VAL A 117 -8.96 2.26 22.51
CA VAL A 117 -9.49 3.57 22.10
C VAL A 117 -10.74 3.38 21.24
N PHE A 118 -10.72 2.50 20.25
CA PHE A 118 -11.87 2.23 19.41
C PHE A 118 -13.06 1.65 20.19
N GLU A 119 -12.82 0.73 21.12
CA GLU A 119 -13.86 0.19 22.01
C GLU A 119 -14.53 1.27 22.85
N LYS A 120 -13.75 2.21 23.44
CA LYS A 120 -14.27 3.38 24.18
C LYS A 120 -15.13 4.27 23.28
N LEU A 121 -14.86 4.35 21.99
CA LEU A 121 -15.64 5.08 21.00
C LEU A 121 -16.87 4.29 20.50
N GLY A 122 -17.11 3.11 21.06
CA GLY A 122 -18.27 2.27 20.76
C GLY A 122 -18.14 1.43 19.48
N VAL A 123 -16.94 1.25 18.97
CA VAL A 123 -16.62 0.34 17.86
C VAL A 123 -16.63 -1.10 18.37
N LYS A 124 -17.13 -2.02 17.54
CA LYS A 124 -17.15 -3.46 17.86
C LYS A 124 -15.97 -4.16 17.23
N ILE A 125 -15.19 -4.87 18.02
CA ILE A 125 -14.05 -5.66 17.56
C ILE A 125 -14.51 -7.10 17.32
N ILE A 126 -14.18 -7.66 16.16
CA ILE A 126 -14.65 -8.99 15.71
C ILE A 126 -13.46 -9.73 15.07
N ASP A 127 -13.21 -10.96 15.50
CA ASP A 127 -12.22 -11.81 14.82
C ASP A 127 -12.73 -12.20 13.42
N VAL A 128 -11.86 -12.10 12.43
CA VAL A 128 -12.12 -12.51 11.05
C VAL A 128 -11.03 -13.46 10.56
N ASP A 129 -11.36 -14.21 9.53
CA ASP A 129 -10.45 -15.17 8.91
C ASP A 129 -10.15 -14.77 7.46
N LEU A 130 -8.86 -14.73 7.10
CA LEU A 130 -8.36 -14.46 5.76
C LEU A 130 -7.45 -15.62 5.33
N PRO A 131 -7.99 -16.81 5.03
CA PRO A 131 -7.24 -18.06 4.93
C PRO A 131 -6.14 -18.08 3.85
N HIS A 132 -6.20 -17.20 2.85
CA HIS A 132 -5.21 -17.15 1.77
C HIS A 132 -4.24 -15.98 1.88
N ILE A 133 -4.27 -15.23 3.00
CA ILE A 133 -3.47 -13.99 3.15
C ILE A 133 -1.96 -14.24 3.05
N ASP A 134 -1.48 -15.39 3.51
CA ASP A 134 -0.07 -15.80 3.46
C ASP A 134 0.47 -15.94 2.03
N LEU A 135 -0.42 -16.09 1.05
CA LEU A 135 -0.06 -16.12 -0.37
C LEU A 135 0.25 -14.72 -0.92
N SER A 136 -0.07 -13.66 -0.19
CA SER A 136 0.01 -12.28 -0.71
C SER A 136 1.42 -11.87 -1.10
N LEU A 137 2.40 -12.18 -0.26
CA LEU A 137 3.80 -11.83 -0.53
C LEU A 137 4.33 -12.53 -1.80
N PRO A 138 4.28 -13.87 -1.94
CA PRO A 138 4.73 -14.54 -3.17
C PRO A 138 3.92 -14.13 -4.41
N ILE A 139 2.60 -13.89 -4.30
CA ILE A 139 1.78 -13.39 -5.43
C ILE A 139 2.31 -12.04 -5.91
N TYR A 140 2.53 -11.11 -5.00
CA TYR A 140 3.01 -9.76 -5.33
C TYR A 140 4.37 -9.81 -6.04
N TYR A 141 5.31 -10.60 -5.52
CA TYR A 141 6.67 -10.70 -6.09
C TYR A 141 6.75 -11.52 -7.40
N VAL A 142 5.64 -12.06 -7.88
CA VAL A 142 5.48 -12.54 -9.25
C VAL A 142 4.80 -11.48 -10.13
N ILE A 143 3.66 -10.94 -9.70
CA ILE A 143 2.85 -10.01 -10.51
C ILE A 143 3.56 -8.67 -10.71
N ALA A 144 4.05 -8.05 -9.65
CA ALA A 144 4.64 -6.71 -9.74
C ALA A 144 5.90 -6.68 -10.62
N PRO A 145 6.89 -7.60 -10.50
CA PRO A 145 8.01 -7.66 -11.43
C PRO A 145 7.60 -7.98 -12.87
N ALA A 146 6.62 -8.86 -13.09
CA ALA A 146 6.13 -9.19 -14.41
C ALA A 146 5.55 -7.95 -15.12
N GLU A 147 4.67 -7.21 -14.44
CA GLU A 147 4.10 -5.97 -14.97
C GLU A 147 5.15 -4.85 -15.09
N CYS A 148 6.09 -4.75 -14.15
CA CYS A 148 7.23 -3.85 -14.20
C CYS A 148 8.08 -4.07 -15.45
N SER A 149 8.42 -5.32 -15.77
CA SER A 149 9.23 -5.63 -16.97
C SER A 149 8.55 -5.18 -18.25
N ALA A 150 7.21 -5.35 -18.35
CA ALA A 150 6.42 -4.89 -19.47
C ALA A 150 6.31 -3.36 -19.53
N ASN A 151 6.03 -2.70 -18.40
CA ASN A 151 5.87 -1.25 -18.34
C ASN A 151 7.17 -0.51 -18.60
N LEU A 152 8.29 -0.95 -18.04
CA LEU A 152 9.58 -0.29 -18.18
C LEU A 152 10.29 -0.64 -19.50
N SER A 153 9.74 -1.54 -20.32
CA SER A 153 10.28 -1.84 -21.64
C SER A 153 10.30 -0.62 -22.58
N ARG A 154 9.39 0.33 -22.36
CA ARG A 154 9.27 1.56 -23.16
C ARG A 154 10.38 2.60 -22.92
N TYR A 155 11.14 2.44 -21.83
CA TYR A 155 12.26 3.34 -21.51
C TYR A 155 13.54 2.83 -22.17
N ASP A 156 13.66 3.07 -23.46
CA ASP A 156 14.71 2.58 -24.35
C ASP A 156 15.68 3.69 -24.84
N GLY A 157 15.43 4.95 -24.38
CA GLY A 157 16.23 6.10 -24.79
C GLY A 157 15.90 6.65 -26.18
N VAL A 158 14.92 6.07 -26.89
CA VAL A 158 14.46 6.60 -28.19
C VAL A 158 13.36 7.61 -28.00
N LYS A 159 12.30 7.24 -27.26
CA LYS A 159 11.11 8.06 -27.07
C LYS A 159 10.94 8.54 -25.63
N PHE A 160 11.38 7.75 -24.67
CA PHE A 160 11.21 8.04 -23.23
C PHE A 160 12.48 7.74 -22.45
N GLY A 161 12.68 8.49 -21.36
CA GLY A 161 13.69 8.27 -20.34
C GLY A 161 15.09 8.74 -20.74
N TYR A 162 16.07 8.30 -19.96
CA TYR A 162 17.48 8.54 -20.18
C TYR A 162 17.92 7.93 -21.53
N ARG A 163 18.85 8.58 -22.21
CA ARG A 163 19.53 8.09 -23.42
C ARG A 163 21.02 8.14 -23.19
N CYS A 164 21.74 7.04 -23.44
CA CYS A 164 23.19 6.99 -23.34
C CYS A 164 23.84 7.91 -24.38
N GLU A 165 25.01 8.44 -24.05
CA GLU A 165 25.81 9.29 -24.93
C GLU A 165 26.60 8.43 -25.94
N ASP A 166 26.73 8.93 -27.19
CA ASP A 166 27.56 8.36 -28.25
C ASP A 166 27.40 6.84 -28.44
N PRO A 167 26.19 6.32 -28.71
CA PRO A 167 26.02 4.91 -28.98
C PRO A 167 26.65 4.48 -30.31
N LYS A 168 27.32 3.34 -30.33
CA LYS A 168 28.00 2.79 -31.51
C LYS A 168 27.03 2.31 -32.58
N ASN A 169 25.87 1.82 -32.17
CA ASN A 169 24.80 1.29 -33.03
C ASN A 169 23.50 1.22 -32.19
N LEU A 170 22.42 0.71 -32.81
CA LEU A 170 21.11 0.62 -32.16
C LEU A 170 21.09 -0.36 -30.99
N GLU A 171 21.79 -1.47 -31.06
CA GLU A 171 21.89 -2.45 -29.98
C GLU A 171 22.62 -1.84 -28.77
N ASP A 172 23.76 -1.19 -29.00
CA ASP A 172 24.53 -0.47 -27.97
C ASP A 172 23.70 0.65 -27.32
N LEU A 173 22.90 1.37 -28.13
CA LEU A 173 21.95 2.37 -27.62
C LEU A 173 21.01 1.77 -26.58
N TYR A 174 20.34 0.66 -26.91
CA TYR A 174 19.39 0.04 -26.01
C TYR A 174 20.05 -0.56 -24.76
N MET A 175 21.15 -1.28 -24.96
CA MET A 175 21.86 -1.93 -23.85
C MET A 175 22.38 -0.91 -22.84
N ARG A 176 23.15 0.09 -23.28
CA ARG A 176 23.75 1.09 -22.40
C ARG A 176 22.71 2.02 -21.78
N THR A 177 21.72 2.45 -22.55
CA THR A 177 20.63 3.27 -22.01
C THR A 177 19.94 2.59 -20.84
N ARG A 178 19.64 1.31 -20.94
CA ARG A 178 18.97 0.56 -19.88
C ARG A 178 19.90 0.19 -18.74
N GLU A 179 21.18 -0.07 -19.03
CA GLU A 179 22.19 -0.34 -18.01
C GLU A 179 22.48 0.90 -17.16
N GLU A 180 22.68 2.04 -17.80
CA GLU A 180 23.02 3.31 -17.15
C GLU A 180 21.81 3.96 -16.48
N GLY A 181 20.63 3.88 -17.12
CA GLY A 181 19.39 4.54 -16.70
C GLY A 181 18.62 3.86 -15.60
N PHE A 182 18.80 2.57 -15.37
CA PHE A 182 18.09 1.82 -14.30
C PHE A 182 19.00 1.43 -13.16
N GLY A 183 18.56 1.69 -11.93
CA GLY A 183 19.22 1.23 -10.72
C GLY A 183 19.19 -0.30 -10.56
N THR A 184 20.03 -0.83 -9.69
CA THR A 184 20.25 -2.28 -9.49
C THR A 184 18.95 -3.02 -9.14
N GLU A 185 18.13 -2.49 -8.24
CA GLU A 185 16.87 -3.13 -7.84
C GLU A 185 15.85 -3.15 -8.99
N VAL A 186 15.75 -2.07 -9.76
CA VAL A 186 14.87 -2.00 -10.92
C VAL A 186 15.29 -3.04 -11.97
N LYS A 187 16.59 -3.16 -12.26
CA LYS A 187 17.13 -4.17 -13.18
C LYS A 187 16.81 -5.60 -12.70
N ARG A 188 16.95 -5.87 -11.40
CA ARG A 188 16.58 -7.16 -10.80
C ARG A 188 15.11 -7.49 -11.04
N ARG A 189 14.19 -6.56 -10.79
CA ARG A 189 12.75 -6.75 -11.00
C ARG A 189 12.40 -6.93 -12.47
N ILE A 190 13.03 -6.20 -13.39
CA ILE A 190 12.86 -6.38 -14.83
C ILE A 190 13.28 -7.81 -15.24
N LEU A 191 14.42 -8.31 -14.77
CA LEU A 191 14.90 -9.66 -15.08
C LEU A 191 13.96 -10.75 -14.54
N ILE A 192 13.55 -10.64 -13.27
CA ILE A 192 12.59 -11.57 -12.65
C ILE A 192 11.27 -11.57 -13.42
N GLY A 193 10.76 -10.38 -13.77
CA GLY A 193 9.51 -10.23 -14.50
C GLY A 193 9.58 -10.80 -15.91
N THR A 194 10.65 -10.54 -16.62
CA THR A 194 10.90 -11.12 -17.96
C THR A 194 10.94 -12.64 -17.92
N TYR A 195 11.59 -13.22 -16.91
CA TYR A 195 11.60 -14.66 -16.70
C TYR A 195 10.19 -15.20 -16.44
N ALA A 196 9.43 -14.58 -15.53
CA ALA A 196 8.07 -15.00 -15.18
C ALA A 196 7.09 -14.92 -16.38
N LEU A 197 7.36 -14.05 -17.35
CA LEU A 197 6.55 -13.89 -18.57
C LEU A 197 7.06 -14.71 -19.75
N SER A 198 8.21 -15.40 -19.64
CA SER A 198 8.79 -16.15 -20.75
C SER A 198 7.99 -17.43 -21.07
N ALA A 199 8.20 -17.95 -22.27
CA ALA A 199 7.55 -19.17 -22.76
C ALA A 199 7.78 -20.36 -21.81
N GLY A 200 6.73 -21.07 -21.44
CA GLY A 200 6.75 -22.17 -20.49
C GLY A 200 6.62 -21.78 -19.02
N TYR A 201 6.85 -20.51 -18.66
CA TYR A 201 6.73 -20.02 -17.28
C TYR A 201 5.53 -19.11 -17.05
N TYR A 202 4.97 -18.50 -18.08
CA TYR A 202 3.81 -17.61 -18.00
C TYR A 202 2.63 -18.25 -17.26
N ASP A 203 2.23 -19.45 -17.64
CA ASP A 203 1.10 -20.15 -17.00
C ASP A 203 1.44 -20.61 -15.59
N ALA A 204 2.68 -21.09 -15.39
CA ALA A 204 3.13 -21.63 -14.12
C ALA A 204 3.31 -20.56 -13.03
N TYR A 205 3.70 -19.34 -13.40
CA TYR A 205 3.97 -18.25 -12.48
C TYR A 205 2.92 -17.15 -12.57
N TYR A 206 2.86 -16.39 -13.66
CA TYR A 206 2.04 -15.18 -13.74
C TYR A 206 0.54 -15.52 -13.70
N LEU A 207 0.06 -16.43 -14.52
CA LEU A 207 -1.34 -16.81 -14.54
C LEU A 207 -1.78 -17.48 -13.22
N LYS A 208 -0.90 -18.31 -12.65
CA LYS A 208 -1.16 -18.92 -11.33
C LYS A 208 -1.25 -17.85 -10.25
N ALA A 209 -0.33 -16.88 -10.22
CA ALA A 209 -0.36 -15.77 -9.27
C ALA A 209 -1.64 -14.94 -9.40
N GLN A 210 -2.12 -14.66 -10.63
CA GLN A 210 -3.39 -13.97 -10.86
C GLN A 210 -4.61 -14.77 -10.31
N LYS A 211 -4.59 -16.10 -10.46
CA LYS A 211 -5.63 -16.97 -9.87
C LYS A 211 -5.60 -16.93 -8.34
N CYS A 212 -4.41 -17.02 -7.74
CA CYS A 212 -4.23 -16.92 -6.28
C CYS A 212 -4.60 -15.53 -5.75
N ARG A 213 -4.28 -14.45 -6.49
CA ARG A 213 -4.73 -13.07 -6.17
C ARG A 213 -6.26 -13.00 -5.99
N ARG A 214 -7.02 -13.72 -6.83
CA ARG A 214 -8.48 -13.78 -6.70
C ARG A 214 -8.93 -14.41 -5.38
N LEU A 215 -8.18 -15.40 -4.85
CA LEU A 215 -8.50 -16.01 -3.55
C LEU A 215 -8.33 -15.00 -2.42
N VAL A 216 -7.21 -14.25 -2.41
CA VAL A 216 -6.99 -13.17 -1.44
C VAL A 216 -8.10 -12.11 -1.51
N ALA A 217 -8.48 -11.67 -2.70
CA ALA A 217 -9.57 -10.70 -2.87
C ALA A 217 -10.93 -11.25 -2.38
N ASN A 218 -11.18 -12.54 -2.56
CA ASN A 218 -12.41 -13.19 -2.07
C ASN A 218 -12.43 -13.27 -0.54
N ASP A 219 -11.30 -13.51 0.13
CA ASP A 219 -11.22 -13.50 1.60
C ASP A 219 -11.70 -12.16 2.17
N PHE A 220 -11.19 -11.05 1.63
CA PHE A 220 -11.65 -9.71 2.03
C PHE A 220 -13.15 -9.52 1.77
N LYS A 221 -13.63 -9.92 0.59
CA LYS A 221 -15.06 -9.82 0.24
C LYS A 221 -15.95 -10.60 1.20
N GLU A 222 -15.52 -11.78 1.65
CA GLU A 222 -16.26 -12.54 2.66
C GLU A 222 -16.21 -11.87 4.03
N ALA A 223 -15.02 -11.38 4.45
CA ALA A 223 -14.86 -10.68 5.72
C ALA A 223 -15.75 -9.44 5.82
N PHE A 224 -15.82 -8.63 4.75
CA PHE A 224 -16.65 -7.41 4.70
C PHE A 224 -18.17 -7.66 4.76
N LYS A 225 -18.64 -8.89 4.67
CA LYS A 225 -20.05 -9.20 4.99
C LYS A 225 -20.35 -9.08 6.50
N SER A 226 -19.35 -9.27 7.34
CA SER A 226 -19.48 -9.27 8.81
C SER A 226 -18.89 -8.03 9.47
N VAL A 227 -17.94 -7.34 8.83
CA VAL A 227 -17.26 -6.17 9.37
C VAL A 227 -17.24 -5.00 8.38
N ASP A 228 -17.03 -3.79 8.87
CA ASP A 228 -17.01 -2.57 8.07
C ASP A 228 -15.58 -2.15 7.71
N LEU A 229 -14.62 -2.53 8.55
CA LEU A 229 -13.18 -2.26 8.38
C LEU A 229 -12.38 -3.47 8.84
N ILE A 230 -11.16 -3.58 8.34
CA ILE A 230 -10.13 -4.53 8.82
C ILE A 230 -8.97 -3.73 9.37
N LEU A 231 -8.44 -4.15 10.52
CA LEU A 231 -7.33 -3.52 11.21
C LEU A 231 -6.13 -4.45 11.28
N SER A 232 -4.96 -3.89 11.07
CA SER A 232 -3.67 -4.57 11.24
C SER A 232 -2.57 -3.57 11.63
N PRO A 233 -1.40 -4.01 12.04
CA PRO A 233 -0.20 -3.17 11.95
C PRO A 233 0.02 -2.73 10.50
N THR A 234 0.67 -1.59 10.29
CA THR A 234 1.08 -1.18 8.91
C THR A 234 2.40 -1.82 8.52
N ALA A 235 3.34 -1.90 9.44
CA ALA A 235 4.64 -2.52 9.28
C ALA A 235 4.92 -3.49 10.44
N PRO A 236 5.76 -4.52 10.24
CA PRO A 236 6.05 -5.49 11.30
C PRO A 236 6.92 -4.94 12.43
N ASP A 237 7.55 -3.79 12.22
CA ASP A 237 8.50 -3.17 13.15
C ASP A 237 8.55 -1.64 12.94
N THR A 238 9.34 -0.94 13.76
CA THR A 238 9.73 0.46 13.55
C THR A 238 10.65 0.62 12.35
N SER A 239 11.03 1.88 12.04
CA SER A 239 12.07 2.15 11.04
C SER A 239 13.41 1.52 11.45
N PHE A 240 14.21 1.12 10.46
CA PHE A 240 15.50 0.50 10.64
C PHE A 240 16.63 1.46 10.24
N ALA A 241 17.84 1.19 10.75
CA ALA A 241 19.02 2.02 10.45
C ALA A 241 19.36 2.06 8.95
N LEU A 242 19.91 3.18 8.49
CA LEU A 242 20.38 3.32 7.11
C LEU A 242 21.38 2.21 6.76
N GLY A 243 21.19 1.55 5.62
CA GLY A 243 22.01 0.44 5.18
C GLY A 243 21.68 -0.92 5.81
N ALA A 244 20.80 -0.99 6.81
CA ALA A 244 20.31 -2.25 7.34
C ALA A 244 19.37 -2.93 6.31
N LYS A 245 19.28 -4.28 6.38
CA LYS A 245 18.43 -5.11 5.50
C LYS A 245 18.74 -5.04 3.99
N THR A 246 19.87 -4.45 3.62
CA THR A 246 20.28 -4.33 2.20
C THR A 246 20.93 -5.59 1.65
N SER A 247 21.44 -6.47 2.52
CA SER A 247 22.14 -7.72 2.16
C SER A 247 21.19 -8.86 1.77
N ASP A 248 19.95 -8.87 2.29
CA ASP A 248 18.93 -9.88 1.98
C ASP A 248 17.65 -9.19 1.47
N PRO A 249 17.36 -9.27 0.16
CA PRO A 249 16.13 -8.72 -0.41
C PRO A 249 14.85 -9.31 0.20
N VAL A 250 14.86 -10.57 0.65
CA VAL A 250 13.68 -11.24 1.22
C VAL A 250 13.31 -10.63 2.57
N GLU A 251 14.29 -10.27 3.39
CA GLU A 251 14.04 -9.58 4.66
C GLU A 251 13.44 -8.17 4.44
N MET A 252 13.87 -7.48 3.37
CA MET A 252 13.27 -6.21 2.99
C MET A 252 11.81 -6.42 2.52
N TYR A 253 11.55 -7.47 1.75
CA TYR A 253 10.22 -7.77 1.21
C TYR A 253 9.20 -8.12 2.29
N LYS A 254 9.62 -8.74 3.39
CA LYS A 254 8.75 -9.02 4.55
C LYS A 254 8.20 -7.76 5.22
N GLN A 255 8.81 -6.59 5.00
CA GLN A 255 8.31 -5.33 5.54
C GLN A 255 6.94 -4.94 4.96
N ASP A 256 6.56 -5.49 3.81
CA ASP A 256 5.32 -5.19 3.10
C ASP A 256 4.18 -6.17 3.40
N ILE A 257 4.38 -7.11 4.34
CA ILE A 257 3.47 -8.24 4.58
C ILE A 257 2.04 -7.79 4.93
N PHE A 258 1.86 -6.70 5.66
CA PHE A 258 0.56 -6.18 6.06
C PHE A 258 -0.08 -5.27 5.00
N THR A 259 0.71 -4.67 4.11
CA THR A 259 0.21 -3.67 3.17
C THR A 259 -0.16 -4.25 1.80
N ILE A 260 0.61 -5.23 1.31
CA ILE A 260 0.42 -5.90 0.02
C ILE A 260 -1.00 -6.44 -0.18
N PRO A 261 -1.65 -7.12 0.79
CA PRO A 261 -2.96 -7.73 0.58
C PRO A 261 -4.02 -6.74 0.08
N ALA A 262 -4.04 -5.53 0.63
CA ALA A 262 -4.97 -4.48 0.20
C ALA A 262 -4.73 -4.04 -1.26
N ASN A 263 -3.47 -4.02 -1.73
CA ASN A 263 -3.17 -3.73 -3.14
C ASN A 263 -3.65 -4.86 -4.06
N LEU A 264 -3.38 -6.12 -3.68
CA LEU A 264 -3.83 -7.28 -4.47
C LEU A 264 -5.34 -7.32 -4.63
N ALA A 265 -6.08 -6.93 -3.59
CA ALA A 265 -7.54 -6.86 -3.60
C ALA A 265 -8.10 -5.54 -4.18
N GLY A 266 -7.26 -4.53 -4.48
CA GLY A 266 -7.67 -3.22 -5.00
C GLY A 266 -8.33 -2.30 -3.97
N LEU A 267 -8.27 -2.64 -2.69
CA LEU A 267 -8.98 -2.00 -1.58
C LEU A 267 -8.31 -0.70 -1.12
N PRO A 268 -9.08 0.27 -0.60
CA PRO A 268 -8.51 1.44 0.04
C PRO A 268 -7.94 1.10 1.41
N GLY A 269 -6.86 1.76 1.80
CA GLY A 269 -6.23 1.60 3.11
C GLY A 269 -5.55 2.86 3.58
N ILE A 270 -5.61 3.12 4.88
CA ILE A 270 -4.96 4.24 5.55
C ILE A 270 -4.04 3.72 6.64
N SER A 271 -2.87 4.33 6.77
CA SER A 271 -1.97 4.17 7.92
C SER A 271 -2.00 5.42 8.78
N VAL A 272 -2.10 5.26 10.08
CA VAL A 272 -2.01 6.35 11.05
C VAL A 272 -1.02 5.99 12.16
N PRO A 273 -0.30 6.97 12.75
CA PRO A 273 0.55 6.74 13.92
C PRO A 273 -0.26 6.22 15.10
N CYS A 274 0.21 5.19 15.78
CA CYS A 274 -0.51 4.56 16.89
C CYS A 274 0.35 4.29 18.13
N GLY A 275 1.63 4.65 18.10
CA GLY A 275 2.57 4.45 19.20
C GLY A 275 3.97 4.83 18.81
N GLN A 276 4.90 4.58 19.74
CA GLN A 276 6.35 4.75 19.52
C GLN A 276 7.11 3.68 20.32
N HIS A 277 8.26 3.29 19.77
CA HIS A 277 9.25 2.50 20.49
C HIS A 277 10.63 3.13 20.31
N GLN A 278 11.30 3.47 21.41
CA GLN A 278 12.60 4.17 21.41
C GLN A 278 12.60 5.45 20.57
N GLY A 279 11.51 6.24 20.61
CA GLY A 279 11.36 7.44 19.80
C GLY A 279 10.97 7.24 18.34
N LEU A 280 10.93 5.98 17.87
CA LEU A 280 10.54 5.63 16.49
C LEU A 280 9.05 5.30 16.41
N PRO A 281 8.32 5.84 15.40
CA PRO A 281 6.87 5.68 15.30
C PRO A 281 6.45 4.27 14.90
N LEU A 282 5.23 3.90 15.31
CA LEU A 282 4.50 2.70 14.92
C LEU A 282 3.22 3.09 14.18
N GLY A 283 2.83 2.31 13.19
CA GLY A 283 1.66 2.57 12.36
C GLY A 283 0.58 1.50 12.49
N LEU A 284 -0.66 1.97 12.62
CA LEU A 284 -1.89 1.19 12.54
C LEU A 284 -2.49 1.33 11.14
N GLN A 285 -2.88 0.24 10.50
CA GLN A 285 -3.56 0.23 9.21
C GLN A 285 -5.05 -0.08 9.36
N LEU A 286 -5.88 0.69 8.65
CA LEU A 286 -7.30 0.40 8.45
C LEU A 286 -7.55 0.20 6.96
N VAL A 287 -8.29 -0.87 6.61
CA VAL A 287 -8.70 -1.21 5.25
C VAL A 287 -10.21 -1.33 5.23
N SER A 288 -10.89 -0.80 4.22
CA SER A 288 -12.33 -0.96 4.01
C SER A 288 -12.63 -1.61 2.66
N ASP A 289 -13.91 -1.92 2.43
CA ASP A 289 -14.35 -2.36 1.12
C ASP A 289 -14.18 -1.26 0.07
N ASN A 290 -14.25 -1.62 -1.20
CA ASN A 290 -14.08 -0.71 -2.31
C ASN A 290 -15.00 0.51 -2.21
N LEU A 291 -14.43 1.69 -2.50
CA LEU A 291 -15.14 2.99 -2.52
C LEU A 291 -15.64 3.48 -1.15
N GLU A 292 -15.17 2.86 -0.06
CA GLU A 292 -15.55 3.19 1.31
C GLU A 292 -14.46 4.02 2.04
N GLU A 293 -13.73 4.85 1.29
CA GLU A 293 -12.69 5.73 1.84
C GLU A 293 -13.19 6.62 2.98
N SER A 294 -14.46 7.05 2.92
CA SER A 294 -15.08 7.83 4.00
C SER A 294 -15.06 7.12 5.35
N LYS A 295 -15.19 5.78 5.36
CA LYS A 295 -15.17 5.00 6.62
C LYS A 295 -13.79 4.97 7.23
N ILE A 296 -12.74 4.72 6.42
CA ILE A 296 -11.36 4.67 6.95
C ILE A 296 -10.87 6.06 7.38
N LEU A 297 -11.21 7.12 6.64
CA LEU A 297 -10.88 8.50 7.00
C LEU A 297 -11.54 8.90 8.33
N ARG A 298 -12.83 8.63 8.46
CA ARG A 298 -13.62 8.90 9.68
C ARG A 298 -13.06 8.16 10.88
N MET A 299 -12.78 6.86 10.74
CA MET A 299 -12.20 6.05 11.82
C MET A 299 -10.83 6.58 12.24
N ALA A 300 -9.96 6.90 11.28
CA ALA A 300 -8.64 7.49 11.51
C ALA A 300 -8.75 8.86 12.21
N HIS A 301 -9.69 9.71 11.78
CA HIS A 301 -9.91 11.03 12.37
C HIS A 301 -10.35 10.93 13.84
N HIS A 302 -11.36 10.11 14.14
CA HIS A 302 -11.81 9.90 15.51
C HIS A 302 -10.73 9.29 16.39
N PHE A 303 -9.88 8.41 15.87
CA PHE A 303 -8.71 7.91 16.56
C PHE A 303 -7.74 9.06 16.91
N GLN A 304 -7.43 9.93 15.96
CA GLN A 304 -6.54 11.07 16.14
C GLN A 304 -7.10 12.15 17.08
N LEU A 305 -8.43 12.34 17.15
CA LEU A 305 -9.08 13.21 18.14
C LEU A 305 -8.95 12.66 19.58
N ASN A 306 -8.69 11.38 19.75
CA ASN A 306 -8.61 10.71 21.05
C ASN A 306 -7.19 10.23 21.40
N THR A 307 -6.20 10.60 20.57
CA THR A 307 -4.77 10.28 20.75
C THR A 307 -3.90 11.44 20.27
N ASP A 308 -2.63 11.46 20.66
CA ASP A 308 -1.69 12.52 20.28
C ASP A 308 -0.54 12.04 19.39
N TRP A 309 -0.55 10.78 18.96
CA TRP A 309 0.55 10.18 18.19
C TRP A 309 0.89 10.94 16.90
N HIS A 310 -0.11 11.44 16.19
CA HIS A 310 0.06 12.22 14.96
C HIS A 310 0.63 13.64 15.20
N LYS A 311 0.65 14.13 16.44
CA LYS A 311 1.21 15.44 16.82
C LYS A 311 2.70 15.37 17.11
N SER A 312 3.25 14.16 17.28
CA SER A 312 4.68 13.96 17.55
C SER A 312 5.54 14.37 16.34
N TRP A 313 6.68 14.97 16.64
CA TRP A 313 7.73 15.33 15.67
C TRP A 313 9.06 14.74 16.12
N PRO A 314 9.95 14.36 15.22
CA PRO A 314 11.30 14.02 15.61
C PRO A 314 11.99 15.25 16.21
N GLU A 315 12.76 15.05 17.27
CA GLU A 315 13.71 16.05 17.70
C GLU A 315 14.82 16.10 16.65
N LEU A 316 15.00 17.29 16.07
CA LEU A 316 16.09 17.54 15.09
C LEU A 316 17.22 18.23 15.86
N ASP A 317 18.39 17.59 15.91
CA ASP A 317 19.63 18.16 16.46
C ASP A 317 20.14 19.37 15.64
#